data_c264ff4de1d1f0bb33cfbab90760aed2
#
_entry.id   c264ff4de1d1f0bb33cfbab90760aed2
#
_cell.length_a   1.000
_cell.length_b   1.000
_cell.length_c   1.000
_cell.angle_alpha   90.00
_cell.angle_beta   90.00
_cell.angle_gamma   90.00
#
_symmetry.space_group_name_H-M   'P 1'
#
loop_
_entity.id
_entity.type
_entity.pdbx_description
1 polymer ?
#
loop_
_entity_poly.entity_id
_entity_poly.type
_entity_poly.pdbx_seq_one_letter_code
_entity_poly.pdbx_strand_id
1 'polypeptide(L)'
;MRRFQMRVVLDERFDPDDVRLDLRTNRLHPLHEHDLHIAVSPGGGTVLGLTLTAVDLWTALLTTMALVRHCGYVPSAVEASGMAESDNQRGNGHRNLAGS
;
A
#
# COMPACT_ATOMS: atom_id res chain seq x y z
N MET A 1 3.55 -16.12 5.14
CA MET A 1 3.27 -14.87 4.42
C MET A 1 3.62 -13.67 5.27
N ARG A 2 3.98 -12.57 4.63
CA ARG A 2 4.35 -11.34 5.30
C ARG A 2 3.34 -10.25 4.98
N ARG A 3 3.25 -9.28 5.87
CA ARG A 3 2.42 -8.10 5.65
C ARG A 3 3.30 -6.96 5.18
N PHE A 4 2.85 -6.29 4.13
CA PHE A 4 3.57 -5.17 3.55
C PHE A 4 2.70 -3.93 3.55
N GLN A 5 3.30 -2.79 3.86
CA GLN A 5 2.66 -1.51 3.71
C GLN A 5 3.07 -0.93 2.38
N MET A 6 2.08 -0.68 1.54
CA MET A 6 2.31 -0.21 0.17
C MET A 6 1.79 1.21 0.05
N ARG A 7 2.50 2.01 -0.73
CA ARG A 7 2.12 3.37 -1.02
C ARG A 7 1.94 3.53 -2.52
N VAL A 8 0.79 4.04 -2.91
CA VAL A 8 0.45 4.24 -4.32
C VAL A 8 0.15 5.72 -4.53
N VAL A 9 0.78 6.30 -5.54
CA VAL A 9 0.57 7.70 -5.89
C VAL A 9 -0.22 7.76 -7.19
N LEU A 10 -1.32 8.49 -7.16
CA LEU A 10 -2.14 8.77 -8.34
C LEU A 10 -2.00 10.26 -8.64
N ASP A 11 -1.77 10.58 -9.92
CA ASP A 11 -1.57 11.98 -10.31
C ASP A 11 -2.86 12.78 -10.23
N GLU A 12 -4.00 12.11 -10.38
CA GLU A 12 -5.29 12.77 -10.36
C GLU A 12 -5.86 12.83 -8.94
N ARG A 13 -6.69 13.84 -8.74
CA ARG A 13 -7.39 14.00 -7.47
C ARG A 13 -8.71 13.26 -7.52
N PHE A 14 -8.89 12.31 -6.61
CA PHE A 14 -10.11 11.53 -6.51
C PHE A 14 -10.76 11.76 -5.14
N ASP A 15 -12.06 11.54 -5.08
CA ASP A 15 -12.78 11.56 -3.80
C ASP A 15 -12.30 10.35 -2.96
N PRO A 16 -11.77 10.60 -1.75
CA PRO A 16 -11.26 9.49 -0.93
C PRO A 16 -12.31 8.42 -0.62
N ASP A 17 -13.57 8.82 -0.45
CA ASP A 17 -14.62 7.85 -0.15
C ASP A 17 -14.91 6.95 -1.33
N ASP A 18 -14.89 7.48 -2.55
CA ASP A 18 -15.08 6.69 -3.75
C ASP A 18 -13.94 5.69 -3.94
N VAL A 19 -12.72 6.14 -3.73
CA VAL A 19 -11.54 5.27 -3.85
C VAL A 19 -11.59 4.17 -2.81
N ARG A 20 -11.96 4.52 -1.58
CA ARG A 20 -12.07 3.53 -0.51
C ARG A 20 -13.10 2.47 -0.84
N LEU A 21 -14.25 2.88 -1.35
CA LEU A 21 -15.29 1.94 -1.73
C LEU A 21 -14.82 1.00 -2.84
N ASP A 22 -14.17 1.55 -3.86
CA ASP A 22 -13.68 0.75 -4.97
C ASP A 22 -12.66 -0.29 -4.50
N LEU A 23 -11.76 0.11 -3.62
CA LEU A 23 -10.72 -0.80 -3.13
C LEU A 23 -11.30 -1.87 -2.20
N ARG A 24 -12.29 -1.52 -1.39
CA ARG A 24 -12.91 -2.48 -0.48
C ARG A 24 -13.78 -3.49 -1.21
N THR A 25 -14.35 -3.10 -2.33
CA THR A 25 -15.29 -3.97 -3.05
C THR A 25 -14.67 -4.64 -4.27
N ASN A 26 -13.38 -4.40 -4.55
CA ASN A 26 -12.76 -5.04 -5.69
C ASN A 26 -12.70 -6.57 -5.47
N ARG A 27 -12.78 -7.31 -6.58
CA ARG A 27 -12.85 -8.77 -6.51
C ARG A 27 -11.48 -9.44 -6.57
N LEU A 28 -10.46 -8.68 -6.94
CA LEU A 28 -9.13 -9.23 -7.11
C LEU A 28 -8.46 -9.50 -5.77
N HIS A 29 -8.52 -8.53 -4.87
CA HIS A 29 -7.89 -8.62 -3.56
C HIS A 29 -8.60 -7.67 -2.60
N PRO A 30 -9.78 -8.09 -2.07
CA PRO A 30 -10.55 -7.22 -1.18
C PRO A 30 -9.74 -6.80 0.05
N LEU A 31 -9.85 -5.54 0.41
CA LEU A 31 -9.12 -4.97 1.53
C LEU A 31 -10.09 -4.55 2.62
N HIS A 32 -9.66 -4.70 3.87
CA HIS A 32 -10.44 -4.24 5.01
C HIS A 32 -10.21 -2.75 5.20
N GLU A 33 -11.19 -2.08 5.79
CA GLU A 33 -11.12 -0.63 5.96
C GLU A 33 -9.90 -0.19 6.74
N HIS A 34 -9.51 -0.93 7.76
CA HIS A 34 -8.35 -0.58 8.57
C HIS A 34 -7.01 -0.79 7.84
N ASP A 35 -7.04 -1.46 6.70
CA ASP A 35 -5.85 -1.65 5.87
C ASP A 35 -5.71 -0.57 4.79
N LEU A 36 -6.57 0.44 4.82
CA LEU A 36 -6.61 1.48 3.81
C LEU A 36 -6.46 2.86 4.42
N HIS A 37 -5.60 3.67 3.82
CA HIS A 37 -5.48 5.09 4.12
C HIS A 37 -5.46 5.85 2.81
N ILE A 38 -6.31 6.86 2.69
CA ILE A 38 -6.40 7.63 1.46
C ILE A 38 -6.29 9.09 1.82
N ALA A 39 -5.37 9.79 1.16
CA ALA A 39 -5.13 11.19 1.41
C ALA A 39 -4.96 11.93 0.10
N VAL A 40 -5.28 13.21 0.13
CA VAL A 40 -5.04 14.09 -1.02
C VAL A 40 -3.69 14.77 -0.78
N SER A 41 -2.81 14.63 -1.76
CA SER A 41 -1.50 15.27 -1.71
C SER A 41 -1.63 16.79 -1.81
N PRO A 42 -0.75 17.55 -1.16
CA PRO A 42 -0.75 19.01 -1.34
C PRO A 42 -0.63 19.43 -2.80
N GLY A 43 -0.01 18.61 -3.64
CA GLY A 43 0.11 18.89 -5.07
C GLY A 43 -1.13 18.54 -5.88
N GLY A 44 -2.18 18.03 -5.25
CA GLY A 44 -3.44 17.75 -5.93
C GLY A 44 -3.67 16.30 -6.31
N GLY A 45 -2.67 15.44 -6.18
CA GLY A 45 -2.83 14.01 -6.44
C GLY A 45 -3.43 13.26 -5.26
N THR A 46 -3.64 11.98 -5.43
CA THR A 46 -4.18 11.11 -4.39
C THR A 46 -3.11 10.10 -3.98
N VAL A 47 -2.95 9.89 -2.69
CA VAL A 47 -2.00 8.92 -2.15
C VAL A 47 -2.77 7.84 -1.41
N LEU A 48 -2.53 6.59 -1.79
CA LEU A 48 -3.16 5.43 -1.19
C LEU A 48 -2.14 4.70 -0.32
N GLY A 49 -2.53 4.39 0.90
CA GLY A 49 -1.75 3.50 1.76
C GLY A 49 -2.50 2.20 1.90
N LEU A 50 -1.88 1.09 1.55
CA LEU A 50 -2.49 -0.23 1.61
C LEU A 50 -1.62 -1.15 2.44
N THR A 51 -2.26 -2.02 3.21
CA THR A 51 -1.57 -3.11 3.88
C THR A 51 -2.10 -4.41 3.31
N LEU A 52 -1.21 -5.25 2.80
CA LEU A 52 -1.60 -6.54 2.26
C LEU A 52 -0.56 -7.60 2.60
N THR A 53 -0.98 -8.86 2.49
CA THR A 53 -0.08 -9.99 2.73
C THR A 53 0.37 -10.58 1.40
N ALA A 54 1.64 -10.98 1.35
CA ALA A 54 2.20 -11.60 0.17
C ALA A 54 3.40 -12.46 0.58
N VAL A 55 3.82 -13.34 -0.30
CA VAL A 55 4.96 -14.21 -0.01
C VAL A 55 6.27 -13.42 -0.01
N ASP A 56 6.36 -12.37 -0.82
CA ASP A 56 7.55 -11.54 -0.88
C ASP A 56 7.18 -10.13 -1.37
N LEU A 57 8.16 -9.24 -1.34
CA LEU A 57 7.96 -7.85 -1.72
C LEU A 57 7.55 -7.72 -3.19
N TRP A 58 8.16 -8.51 -4.06
CA TRP A 58 7.85 -8.44 -5.48
C TRP A 58 6.38 -8.77 -5.76
N THR A 59 5.88 -9.82 -5.11
CA THR A 59 4.48 -10.20 -5.21
C THR A 59 3.58 -9.09 -4.67
N ALA A 60 3.98 -8.46 -3.57
CA ALA A 60 3.21 -7.37 -2.98
C ALA A 60 3.09 -6.19 -3.95
N LEU A 61 4.19 -5.83 -4.62
CA LEU A 61 4.19 -4.74 -5.60
C LEU A 61 3.28 -5.07 -6.78
N LEU A 62 3.41 -6.28 -7.32
CA LEU A 62 2.59 -6.68 -8.47
C LEU A 62 1.12 -6.75 -8.12
N THR A 63 0.79 -7.29 -6.95
CA THR A 63 -0.59 -7.37 -6.48
C THR A 63 -1.18 -5.98 -6.30
N THR A 64 -0.42 -5.06 -5.72
CA THR A 64 -0.88 -3.68 -5.51
C THR A 64 -1.16 -3.01 -6.85
N MET A 65 -0.25 -3.13 -7.80
CA MET A 65 -0.46 -2.55 -9.13
C MET A 65 -1.70 -3.14 -9.79
N ALA A 66 -1.84 -4.45 -9.73
CA ALA A 66 -2.96 -5.14 -10.39
C ALA A 66 -4.29 -4.70 -9.79
N LEU A 67 -4.39 -4.64 -8.47
CA LEU A 67 -5.67 -4.29 -7.85
C LEU A 67 -6.05 -2.83 -8.08
N VAL A 68 -5.07 -1.92 -8.05
CA VAL A 68 -5.34 -0.51 -8.30
C VAL A 68 -5.80 -0.29 -9.73
N ARG A 69 -5.14 -0.94 -10.69
CA ARG A 69 -5.55 -0.84 -12.08
C ARG A 69 -6.89 -1.52 -12.34
N HIS A 70 -7.15 -2.62 -11.64
CA HIS A 70 -8.43 -3.31 -11.74
C HIS A 70 -9.59 -2.40 -11.32
N CYS A 71 -9.34 -1.52 -10.36
CA CYS A 71 -10.33 -0.54 -9.92
C CYS A 71 -10.45 0.66 -10.86
N GLY A 72 -9.64 0.71 -11.91
CA GLY A 72 -9.73 1.77 -12.90
C GLY A 72 -8.77 2.92 -12.69
N TYR A 73 -7.85 2.81 -11.74
CA TYR A 73 -6.87 3.87 -11.47
C TYR A 73 -5.53 3.55 -12.12
N VAL A 74 -4.81 4.59 -12.50
CA VAL A 74 -3.48 4.45 -13.11
C VAL A 74 -2.46 5.04 -12.13
N PRO A 75 -1.66 4.18 -11.48
CA PRO A 75 -0.67 4.69 -10.53
C PRO A 75 0.52 5.31 -11.26
N SER A 76 1.00 6.43 -10.76
CA SER A 76 2.24 7.03 -11.24
C SER A 76 3.44 6.46 -10.49
N ALA A 77 3.22 5.94 -9.30
CA ALA A 77 4.27 5.31 -8.52
C ALA A 77 3.66 4.30 -7.55
N VAL A 78 4.33 3.19 -7.35
CA VAL A 78 3.98 2.18 -6.35
C VAL A 78 5.26 1.81 -5.62
N GLU A 79 5.23 1.90 -4.29
CA GLU A 79 6.42 1.57 -3.51
C GLU A 79 6.02 0.91 -2.20
N ALA A 80 6.94 0.16 -1.63
CA ALA A 80 6.76 -0.40 -0.30
C ALA A 80 7.18 0.67 0.70
N SER A 81 6.26 1.05 1.59
CA SER A 81 6.57 2.04 2.63
C SER A 81 7.12 1.38 3.89
N GLY A 82 7.02 0.05 3.96
CA GLY A 82 7.56 -0.69 5.09
C GLY A 82 6.87 -2.01 5.24
N MET A 83 7.34 -2.81 6.21
CA MET A 83 6.67 -4.02 6.61
C MET A 83 5.80 -3.72 7.80
N ALA A 84 4.54 -4.14 7.74
CA ALA A 84 3.60 -3.87 8.80
C ALA A 84 3.84 -4.72 10.04
N GLU A 85 4.44 -5.90 9.88
CA GLU A 85 4.75 -6.71 11.04
C GLU A 85 6.13 -6.34 11.57
N SER A 86 6.25 -6.21 12.86
CA SER A 86 7.53 -5.88 13.47
C SER A 86 8.36 -7.13 13.62
N ASP A 87 9.56 -7.03 13.30
CA ASP A 87 10.46 -8.18 13.35
C ASP A 87 11.72 -7.93 14.06
N ASN A 88 10.83 -7.56 13.74
CA ASN A 88 11.58 -7.30 14.02
C ASN A 88 12.37 -7.14 14.70
N GLN A 89 12.32 -7.34 14.82
CA GLN A 89 12.87 -7.11 15.28
C GLN A 89 13.76 -6.98 15.51
N ARG A 90 13.87 -7.17 15.40
CA ARG A 90 14.66 -6.91 15.50
C ARG A 90 15.40 -6.40 15.47
N GLY A 91 15.52 -6.57 15.42
CA GLY A 91 16.31 -5.96 15.29
C GLY A 91 16.81 -5.54 15.16
N ASN A 92 16.99 -5.72 15.32
CA ASN A 92 17.59 -5.12 15.21
C ASN A 92 18.06 -4.61 15.14
N GLY A 93 18.01 -4.96 15.13
CA GLY A 93 18.65 -4.32 15.04
C GLY A 93 19.00 -3.95 14.93
N HIS A 94 19.10 -4.21 15.08
CA HIS A 94 19.59 -3.53 15.24
C HIS A 94 19.99 -3.11 14.98
N ARG A 95 20.13 -3.34 14.96
CA ARG A 95 20.62 -2.76 14.93
C ARG A 95 21.03 -2.22 14.51
N ASN A 96 21.19 -2.50 14.48
CA ASN A 96 21.66 -1.88 14.31
C ASN A 96 22.07 -1.58 13.89
N LEU A 97 22.32 -1.87 13.79
CA LEU A 97 22.76 -1.37 13.58
C LEU A 97 23.12 -0.89 13.42
N ALA A 98 23.36 -1.12 13.54
CA ALA A 98 23.65 -0.57 13.57
C ALA A 98 23.74 -0.26 13.61
N GLY A 99 23.75 -0.70 13.66
CA GLY A 99 23.76 -0.46 13.77
C GLY A 99 23.42 -0.49 13.73
N SER A 100 23.59 -0.72 13.74
CA SER A 100 23.42 -0.57 13.85
C SER A 100 23.28 -0.52 13.89
#